data_d1f96931903efa07e8e7f2b90228ba1f
#
_entry.id   d1f96931903efa07e8e7f2b90228ba1f
#
_cell.length_a   1.000
_cell.length_b   1.000
_cell.length_c   1.000
_cell.angle_alpha   90.00
_cell.angle_beta   90.00
_cell.angle_gamma   90.00
#
_symmetry.space_group_name_H-M   'P 1'
#
loop_
_entity.id
_entity.type
_entity.pdbx_description
1 polymer ?
#
loop_
_entity_poly.entity_id
_entity_poly.type
_entity_poly.pdbx_seq_one_letter_code
_entity_poly.pdbx_strand_id
1 'polypeptide(L)'
;AEAGQTLGISHYLVDDRGARAKALELARTIAGNAPLSNFAIVQALPRIAESPPSIGYFTEALVAAAAATGDEAKVRVQAFLDKRAAKVAKS
;
A
#
# COMPACT_ATOMS: atom_id res chain seq x y z
N ALA A 1 -22.12 11.42 7.92
CA ALA A 1 -20.69 11.09 7.89
C ALA A 1 -20.40 9.78 8.66
N GLU A 2 -20.92 9.61 9.85
CA GLU A 2 -20.74 8.40 10.66
C GLU A 2 -21.35 7.17 10.00
N ALA A 3 -22.50 7.32 9.34
CA ALA A 3 -23.14 6.24 8.61
C ALA A 3 -22.25 5.74 7.46
N GLY A 4 -21.59 6.66 6.75
CA GLY A 4 -20.65 6.30 5.68
C GLY A 4 -19.45 5.51 6.19
N GLN A 5 -18.92 5.85 7.35
CA GLN A 5 -17.85 5.09 7.99
C GLN A 5 -18.32 3.71 8.43
N THR A 6 -19.47 3.63 9.06
CA THR A 6 -20.05 2.35 9.51
C THR A 6 -20.32 1.41 8.35
N LEU A 7 -20.76 1.93 7.20
CA LEU A 7 -21.02 1.15 5.99
C LEU A 7 -19.75 0.81 5.20
N GLY A 8 -18.59 1.30 5.60
CA GLY A 8 -17.33 1.08 4.89
C GLY A 8 -17.12 1.91 3.63
N ILE A 9 -17.94 2.94 3.42
CA ILE A 9 -17.80 3.85 2.28
C ILE A 9 -16.58 4.77 2.48
N SER A 10 -16.33 5.17 3.72
CA SER A 10 -15.15 5.94 4.10
C SER A 10 -14.37 5.24 5.19
N HIS A 11 -13.04 5.30 5.13
CA HIS A 11 -12.16 4.69 6.13
C HIS A 11 -11.90 5.61 7.32
N TYR A 12 -11.87 6.91 7.08
CA TYR A 12 -11.52 7.90 8.09
C TYR A 12 -12.60 8.97 8.19
N LEU A 13 -13.02 9.22 9.40
CA LEU A 13 -13.88 10.35 9.73
C LEU A 13 -13.05 11.32 10.56
N VAL A 14 -12.98 12.56 10.13
CA VAL A 14 -12.21 13.61 10.79
C VAL A 14 -13.10 14.81 11.10
N ASP A 15 -12.64 15.68 12.00
CA ASP A 15 -13.32 16.93 12.31
C ASP A 15 -13.37 17.87 11.10
N ASP A 16 -14.24 18.85 11.15
CA ASP A 16 -14.31 19.90 10.14
C ASP A 16 -12.92 20.49 9.89
N ARG A 17 -12.57 20.66 8.61
CA ARG A 17 -11.27 21.16 8.17
C ARG A 17 -10.08 20.22 8.44
N GLY A 18 -10.31 19.01 8.98
CA GLY A 18 -9.26 18.03 9.24
C GLY A 18 -8.89 17.18 8.02
N ALA A 19 -9.67 17.21 6.96
CA ALA A 19 -9.49 16.30 5.80
C ALA A 19 -8.15 16.48 5.11
N ARG A 20 -7.68 17.73 4.92
CA ARG A 20 -6.39 17.98 4.27
C ARG A 20 -5.22 17.44 5.08
N ALA A 21 -5.22 17.67 6.39
CA ALA A 21 -4.15 17.19 7.26
C ALA A 21 -4.10 15.65 7.27
N LYS A 22 -5.27 15.00 7.33
CA LYS A 22 -5.35 13.53 7.27
C LYS A 22 -4.90 12.99 5.93
N ALA A 23 -5.28 13.62 4.84
CA ALA A 23 -4.85 13.23 3.50
C ALA A 23 -3.34 13.33 3.33
N LEU A 24 -2.71 14.39 3.84
CA LEU A 24 -1.26 14.57 3.81
C LEU A 24 -0.54 13.53 4.68
N GLU A 25 -1.08 13.21 5.84
CA GLU A 25 -0.56 12.15 6.70
C GLU A 25 -0.53 10.80 5.96
N LEU A 26 -1.65 10.42 5.34
CA LEU A 26 -1.76 9.20 4.56
C LEU A 26 -0.84 9.20 3.35
N ALA A 27 -0.75 10.32 2.65
CA ALA A 27 0.15 10.46 1.50
C ALA A 27 1.62 10.28 1.90
N ARG A 28 2.04 10.83 3.04
CA ARG A 28 3.40 10.65 3.55
C ARG A 28 3.69 9.19 3.92
N THR A 29 2.72 8.51 4.51
CA THR A 29 2.83 7.08 4.81
C THR A 29 3.02 6.27 3.53
N ILE A 30 2.23 6.54 2.50
CA ILE A 30 2.33 5.89 1.19
C ILE A 30 3.68 6.20 0.53
N ALA A 31 4.10 7.46 0.55
CA ALA A 31 5.36 7.89 -0.03
C ALA A 31 6.58 7.26 0.66
N GLY A 32 6.43 6.84 1.90
CA GLY A 32 7.46 6.09 2.64
C GLY A 32 7.63 4.64 2.18
N ASN A 33 6.74 4.11 1.34
CA ASN A 33 6.86 2.77 0.79
C ASN A 33 7.78 2.75 -0.44
N ALA A 34 8.23 1.56 -0.85
CA ALA A 34 9.04 1.41 -2.05
C ALA A 34 8.26 1.89 -3.29
N PRO A 35 8.84 2.77 -4.14
CA PRO A 35 8.12 3.34 -5.29
C PRO A 35 7.57 2.29 -6.25
N LEU A 36 8.34 1.22 -6.52
CA LEU A 36 7.88 0.15 -7.40
C LEU A 36 6.68 -0.60 -6.80
N SER A 37 6.67 -0.80 -5.49
CA SER A 37 5.53 -1.42 -4.80
C SER A 37 4.28 -0.53 -4.88
N ASN A 38 4.42 0.77 -4.70
CA ASN A 38 3.31 1.71 -4.85
C ASN A 38 2.76 1.70 -6.27
N PHE A 39 3.63 1.73 -7.27
CA PHE A 39 3.24 1.62 -8.68
C PHE A 39 2.46 0.33 -8.93
N ALA A 40 2.98 -0.80 -8.46
CA ALA A 40 2.35 -2.11 -8.65
C ALA A 40 0.98 -2.19 -7.99
N ILE A 41 0.83 -1.66 -6.77
CA ILE A 41 -0.46 -1.65 -6.07
C ILE A 41 -1.48 -0.83 -6.86
N VAL A 42 -1.12 0.35 -7.32
CA VAL A 42 -2.05 1.23 -8.05
C VAL A 42 -2.39 0.67 -9.43
N GLN A 43 -1.42 0.12 -10.16
CA GLN A 43 -1.59 -0.27 -11.55
C GLN A 43 -1.91 -1.75 -11.74
N ALA A 44 -1.34 -2.64 -10.94
CA ALA A 44 -1.49 -4.07 -11.14
C ALA A 44 -2.68 -4.67 -10.40
N LEU A 45 -2.95 -4.26 -9.15
CA LEU A 45 -4.04 -4.87 -8.37
C LEU A 45 -5.41 -4.80 -9.04
N PRO A 46 -5.84 -3.67 -9.62
CA PRO A 46 -7.12 -3.64 -10.34
C PRO A 46 -7.18 -4.62 -11.50
N ARG A 47 -6.09 -4.78 -12.23
CA ARG A 47 -6.00 -5.71 -13.36
C ARG A 47 -6.00 -7.16 -12.91
N ILE A 48 -5.33 -7.46 -11.81
CA ILE A 48 -5.34 -8.79 -11.18
C ILE A 48 -6.76 -9.14 -10.75
N ALA A 49 -7.47 -8.22 -10.14
CA ALA A 49 -8.85 -8.43 -9.68
C ALA A 49 -9.82 -8.73 -10.84
N GLU A 50 -9.57 -8.17 -12.02
CA GLU A 50 -10.40 -8.37 -13.20
C GLU A 50 -10.01 -9.60 -14.04
N SER A 51 -8.85 -10.21 -13.76
CA SER A 51 -8.34 -11.33 -14.55
C SER A 51 -8.81 -12.68 -14.00
N PRO A 52 -8.78 -13.76 -14.84
CA PRO A 52 -8.94 -15.11 -14.33
C PRO A 52 -7.92 -15.39 -13.23
N PRO A 53 -8.24 -16.22 -12.19
CA PRO A 53 -7.35 -16.44 -11.05
C PRO A 53 -5.94 -16.93 -11.43
N SER A 54 -5.83 -17.79 -12.44
CA SER A 54 -4.52 -18.31 -12.89
C SER A 54 -3.62 -17.19 -13.44
N ILE A 55 -4.19 -16.26 -14.19
CA ILE A 55 -3.48 -15.08 -14.72
C ILE A 55 -3.15 -14.10 -13.60
N GLY A 56 -4.10 -13.88 -12.69
CA GLY A 56 -3.91 -12.99 -11.54
C GLY A 56 -2.77 -13.46 -10.65
N TYR A 57 -2.73 -14.73 -10.30
CA TYR A 57 -1.65 -15.30 -9.47
C TYR A 57 -0.29 -15.23 -10.18
N PHE A 58 -0.24 -15.51 -11.47
CA PHE A 58 1.00 -15.39 -12.24
C PHE A 58 1.49 -13.94 -12.30
N THR A 59 0.59 -13.01 -12.54
CA THR A 59 0.90 -11.57 -12.55
C THR A 59 1.42 -11.10 -11.20
N GLU A 60 0.78 -11.52 -10.11
CA GLU A 60 1.22 -11.23 -8.75
C GLU A 60 2.63 -11.74 -8.49
N ALA A 61 2.92 -12.96 -8.90
CA ALA A 61 4.25 -13.56 -8.75
C ALA A 61 5.32 -12.78 -9.52
N LEU A 62 5.03 -12.33 -10.74
CA LEU A 62 5.94 -11.50 -11.54
C LEU A 62 6.20 -10.15 -10.88
N VAL A 63 5.16 -9.50 -10.40
CA VAL A 63 5.26 -8.19 -9.73
C VAL A 63 6.06 -8.32 -8.44
N ALA A 64 5.81 -9.36 -7.65
CA ALA A 64 6.55 -9.64 -6.42
C ALA A 64 8.04 -9.87 -6.69
N ALA A 65 8.36 -10.64 -7.73
CA ALA A 65 9.75 -10.88 -8.14
C ALA A 65 10.44 -9.58 -8.58
N ALA A 66 9.77 -8.75 -9.39
CA ALA A 66 10.29 -7.46 -9.83
C ALA A 66 10.53 -6.52 -8.63
N ALA A 67 9.57 -6.43 -7.71
CA ALA A 67 9.70 -5.59 -6.53
C ALA A 67 10.85 -6.04 -5.61
N ALA A 68 11.08 -7.35 -5.49
CA ALA A 68 12.15 -7.90 -4.67
C ALA A 68 13.57 -7.62 -5.20
N THR A 69 13.71 -7.30 -6.49
CA THR A 69 15.02 -7.00 -7.10
C THR A 69 15.45 -5.54 -6.93
N GLY A 70 14.57 -4.65 -6.49
CA GLY A 70 14.90 -3.24 -6.28
C GLY A 70 15.85 -3.04 -5.10
N ASP A 71 16.78 -2.08 -5.22
CA ASP A 71 17.74 -1.78 -4.15
C ASP A 71 17.04 -1.38 -2.85
N GLU A 72 15.99 -0.61 -2.94
CA GLU A 72 15.21 -0.20 -1.78
C GLU A 72 14.54 -1.40 -1.10
N ALA A 73 14.04 -2.37 -1.87
CA ALA A 73 13.47 -3.59 -1.32
C ALA A 73 14.53 -4.39 -0.55
N LYS A 74 15.74 -4.49 -1.08
CA LYS A 74 16.87 -5.16 -0.41
C LYS A 74 17.21 -4.49 0.91
N VAL A 75 17.26 -3.16 0.93
CA VAL A 75 17.51 -2.39 2.15
C VAL A 75 16.43 -2.64 3.20
N ARG A 76 15.15 -2.66 2.79
CA ARG A 76 14.02 -2.92 3.69
C ARG A 76 14.04 -4.33 4.24
N VAL A 77 14.35 -5.33 3.42
CA VAL A 77 14.50 -6.72 3.84
C VAL A 77 15.62 -6.85 4.87
N GLN A 78 16.76 -6.23 4.58
CA GLN A 78 17.89 -6.25 5.51
C GLN A 78 17.54 -5.57 6.85
N ALA A 79 16.87 -4.41 6.80
CA ALA A 79 16.43 -3.71 8.00
C ALA A 79 15.43 -4.56 8.82
N PHE A 80 14.55 -5.29 8.16
CA PHE A 80 13.63 -6.22 8.82
C PHE A 80 14.38 -7.37 9.50
N LEU A 81 15.32 -7.97 8.79
CA LEU A 81 16.15 -9.06 9.34
C LEU A 81 16.95 -8.56 10.55
N ASP A 82 17.43 -7.34 10.53
CA ASP A 82 18.16 -6.72 11.63
C ASP A 82 17.22 -6.17 12.72
N LYS A 83 15.91 -6.39 12.59
CA LYS A 83 14.87 -5.89 13.52
C LYS A 83 14.86 -4.36 13.68
N ARG A 84 15.27 -3.64 12.63
CA ARG A 84 15.33 -2.18 12.63
C ARG A 84 14.22 -1.53 11.80
N ALA A 85 13.46 -2.33 11.04
CA ALA A 85 12.37 -1.80 10.24
C ALA A 85 11.20 -1.36 11.12
N ALA A 86 10.65 -0.18 10.84
CA ALA A 86 9.43 0.26 11.48
C ALA A 86 8.25 -0.61 11.05
N LYS A 87 7.34 -0.89 11.97
CA LYS A 87 6.10 -1.57 11.63
C LYS A 87 5.23 -0.63 10.78
N VAL A 88 4.53 -1.21 9.81
CA VAL A 88 3.53 -0.46 9.04
C VAL A 88 2.43 0.00 9.99
N ALA A 89 2.11 1.28 9.94
CA ALA A 89 1.05 1.84 10.77
C ALA A 89 -0.30 1.22 10.38
N LYS A 90 -1.00 0.70 11.38
CA LYS A 90 -2.38 0.26 11.20
C LYS A 90 -3.28 1.50 11.23
N SER A 91 -4.03 1.66 10.19
CA SER A 91 -4.97 2.77 10.07
C SER A 91 -6.37 2.39 10.54
#